data_6582110d00b019e66e3d569e5cf59bec
#
_entry.id   6582110d00b019e66e3d569e5cf59bec
#
_cell.length_a   1.000
_cell.length_b   1.000
_cell.length_c   1.000
_cell.angle_alpha   90.00
_cell.angle_beta   90.00
_cell.angle_gamma   90.00
#
_symmetry.space_group_name_H-M   'P 1'
#
loop_
_entity.id
_entity.type
_entity.pdbx_description
1 polymer ?
#
loop_
_entity_poly.entity_id
_entity_poly.type
_entity_poly.pdbx_seq_one_letter_code
_entity_poly.pdbx_strand_id
1 'polypeptide(L)'
;MTDSPALTALLARIEREFPEDFLSRDPSDLSEYGRDWTKVYAPAPSAIALPRTTDEVSRLLTLCNEAQVAVVPSGGRTGLAGGAVAKNGEIVLSLVRMRRIDPIDFLGSTVRVQAGAITEAVHKHCEEHGLTWPVDFASKGSSQVGGNIATNAGGVKVIRYGLTRQWVLGLQVVLASGEVLELGGALEKNNTGTDLRQLFI
;
A
#
# COMPACT_ATOMS: atom_id res chain seq x y z
N MET A 1 12.03 18.93 -15.81
CA MET A 1 12.17 19.70 -14.55
C MET A 1 13.49 19.32 -13.94
N THR A 2 14.32 20.29 -13.55
CA THR A 2 15.56 19.99 -12.81
C THR A 2 15.20 19.63 -11.39
N ASP A 3 15.68 18.49 -10.90
CA ASP A 3 15.49 18.05 -9.51
C ASP A 3 15.97 19.18 -8.55
N SER A 4 15.22 19.41 -7.47
CA SER A 4 15.66 20.35 -6.45
C SER A 4 16.94 19.84 -5.77
N PRO A 5 17.83 20.73 -5.24
CA PRO A 5 19.02 20.27 -4.52
C PRO A 5 18.70 19.30 -3.37
N ALA A 6 17.57 19.51 -2.67
CA ALA A 6 17.10 18.64 -1.59
C ALA A 6 16.73 17.24 -2.11
N LEU A 7 16.02 17.16 -3.24
CA LEU A 7 15.67 15.89 -3.87
C LEU A 7 16.91 15.14 -4.37
N THR A 8 17.84 15.84 -5.01
CA THR A 8 19.10 15.21 -5.47
C THR A 8 19.90 14.62 -4.31
N ALA A 9 20.04 15.36 -3.21
CA ALA A 9 20.72 14.90 -2.01
C ALA A 9 20.00 13.70 -1.36
N LEU A 10 18.66 13.72 -1.33
CA LEU A 10 17.85 12.62 -0.82
C LEU A 10 18.04 11.35 -1.65
N LEU A 11 17.94 11.44 -2.98
CA LEU A 11 18.12 10.28 -3.86
C LEU A 11 19.50 9.65 -3.69
N ALA A 12 20.57 10.46 -3.63
CA ALA A 12 21.91 9.96 -3.37
C ALA A 12 22.06 9.30 -1.98
N ARG A 13 21.29 9.77 -0.98
CA ARG A 13 21.26 9.16 0.34
C ARG A 13 20.54 7.80 0.33
N ILE A 14 19.41 7.71 -0.37
CA ILE A 14 18.66 6.47 -0.53
C ILE A 14 19.51 5.42 -1.26
N GLU A 15 20.18 5.77 -2.37
CA GLU A 15 21.07 4.87 -3.12
C GLU A 15 22.21 4.30 -2.29
N ARG A 16 22.65 5.00 -1.24
CA ARG A 16 23.69 4.51 -0.32
C ARG A 16 23.16 3.63 0.82
N GLU A 17 21.93 3.89 1.29
CA GLU A 17 21.37 3.24 2.47
C GLU A 17 20.56 1.98 2.12
N PHE A 18 20.05 1.87 0.89
CA PHE A 18 19.19 0.78 0.44
C PHE A 18 19.86 -0.10 -0.62
N PRO A 19 19.35 -1.31 -0.87
CA PRO A 19 19.81 -2.17 -1.95
C PRO A 19 19.76 -1.47 -3.32
N GLU A 20 20.65 -1.86 -4.24
CA GLU A 20 20.76 -1.28 -5.58
C GLU A 20 19.45 -1.26 -6.37
N ASP A 21 18.61 -2.27 -6.19
CA ASP A 21 17.32 -2.38 -6.86
C ASP A 21 16.13 -1.74 -6.11
N PHE A 22 16.40 -0.99 -5.02
CA PHE A 22 15.37 -0.32 -4.22
C PHE A 22 14.73 0.86 -4.95
N LEU A 23 15.51 1.63 -5.71
CA LEU A 23 15.01 2.74 -6.52
C LEU A 23 15.03 2.39 -8.02
N SER A 24 13.98 2.79 -8.73
CA SER A 24 13.96 2.86 -10.18
C SER A 24 13.78 4.30 -10.65
N ARG A 25 14.55 4.69 -11.66
CA ARG A 25 14.40 5.92 -12.43
C ARG A 25 14.19 5.62 -13.92
N ASP A 26 13.88 4.37 -14.25
CA ASP A 26 13.57 3.98 -15.61
C ASP A 26 12.32 4.71 -16.10
N PRO A 27 12.32 5.33 -17.30
CA PRO A 27 11.16 6.05 -17.83
C PRO A 27 9.89 5.20 -17.92
N SER A 28 10.01 3.90 -18.16
CA SER A 28 8.86 2.99 -18.20
C SER A 28 8.24 2.83 -16.82
N ASP A 29 9.06 2.67 -15.77
CA ASP A 29 8.60 2.57 -14.39
C ASP A 29 7.98 3.89 -13.92
N LEU A 30 8.62 5.04 -14.21
CA LEU A 30 8.09 6.36 -13.86
C LEU A 30 6.70 6.55 -14.46
N SER A 31 6.51 6.18 -15.72
CA SER A 31 5.22 6.25 -16.40
C SER A 31 4.20 5.27 -15.83
N GLU A 32 4.61 4.03 -15.54
CA GLU A 32 3.71 2.97 -15.10
C GLU A 32 3.25 3.15 -13.64
N TYR A 33 4.18 3.44 -12.72
CA TYR A 33 3.88 3.51 -11.29
C TYR A 33 3.34 4.87 -10.85
N GLY A 34 3.57 5.93 -11.63
CA GLY A 34 3.15 7.30 -11.28
C GLY A 34 1.71 7.65 -11.66
N ARG A 35 0.93 6.71 -12.23
CA ARG A 35 -0.43 6.95 -12.73
C ARG A 35 -1.48 6.12 -12.02
N ASP A 36 -2.76 6.48 -12.20
CA ASP A 36 -3.93 5.68 -11.85
C ASP A 36 -4.59 5.05 -13.09
N TRP A 37 -5.74 4.40 -12.88
CA TRP A 37 -6.51 3.78 -13.96
C TRP A 37 -7.08 4.80 -14.96
N THR A 38 -7.42 6.00 -14.51
CA THR A 38 -8.11 7.01 -15.36
C THR A 38 -7.21 7.59 -16.44
N LYS A 39 -5.90 7.66 -16.19
CA LYS A 39 -4.90 8.31 -17.06
C LYS A 39 -5.23 9.78 -17.40
N VAL A 40 -6.02 10.44 -16.54
CA VAL A 40 -6.38 11.85 -16.70
C VAL A 40 -5.18 12.75 -16.53
N TYR A 41 -4.27 12.39 -15.61
CA TYR A 41 -3.07 13.16 -15.35
C TYR A 41 -1.84 12.45 -15.90
N ALA A 42 -0.95 13.21 -16.55
CA ALA A 42 0.35 12.70 -16.95
C ALA A 42 1.24 12.48 -15.71
N PRO A 43 1.81 11.29 -15.53
CA PRO A 43 2.73 11.05 -14.41
C PRO A 43 4.05 11.78 -14.61
N ALA A 44 4.60 12.33 -13.53
CA ALA A 44 5.90 12.97 -13.51
C ALA A 44 6.60 12.75 -12.14
N PRO A 45 6.70 11.50 -11.63
CA PRO A 45 7.46 11.22 -10.42
C PRO A 45 8.97 11.39 -10.66
N SER A 46 9.72 11.65 -9.60
CA SER A 46 11.19 11.71 -9.65
C SER A 46 11.86 10.35 -9.56
N ALA A 47 11.26 9.42 -8.82
CA ALA A 47 11.73 8.05 -8.65
C ALA A 47 10.62 7.14 -8.15
N ILE A 48 10.81 5.84 -8.32
CA ILE A 48 9.95 4.78 -7.79
C ILE A 48 10.74 4.02 -6.72
N ALA A 49 10.27 4.02 -5.48
CA ALA A 49 10.80 3.20 -4.41
C ALA A 49 10.05 1.86 -4.32
N LEU A 50 10.78 0.77 -4.18
CA LEU A 50 10.30 -0.60 -4.29
C LEU A 50 10.68 -1.42 -3.02
N PRO A 51 10.15 -1.07 -1.83
CA PRO A 51 10.46 -1.76 -0.59
C PRO A 51 9.97 -3.20 -0.57
N ARG A 52 10.64 -4.02 0.25
CA ARG A 52 10.28 -5.41 0.56
C ARG A 52 9.79 -5.60 1.99
N THR A 53 10.14 -4.66 2.89
CA THR A 53 9.85 -4.76 4.31
C THR A 53 9.24 -3.47 4.86
N THR A 54 8.57 -3.58 6.02
CA THR A 54 8.05 -2.42 6.76
C THR A 54 9.17 -1.48 7.19
N ASP A 55 10.34 -2.04 7.58
CA ASP A 55 11.49 -1.24 8.01
C ASP A 55 12.04 -0.39 6.85
N GLU A 56 12.08 -0.92 5.64
CA GLU A 56 12.44 -0.16 4.44
C GLU A 56 11.45 0.97 4.15
N VAL A 57 10.13 0.71 4.31
CA VAL A 57 9.11 1.76 4.18
C VAL A 57 9.29 2.84 5.24
N SER A 58 9.44 2.44 6.50
CA SER A 58 9.68 3.35 7.64
C SER A 58 10.90 4.23 7.39
N ARG A 59 12.02 3.61 7.03
CA ARG A 59 13.27 4.36 6.75
C ARG A 59 13.12 5.32 5.59
N LEU A 60 12.50 4.90 4.47
CA LEU A 60 12.24 5.77 3.33
C LEU A 60 11.41 7.00 3.73
N LEU A 61 10.28 6.77 4.44
CA LEU A 61 9.40 7.86 4.85
C LEU A 61 10.09 8.82 5.81
N THR A 62 10.91 8.31 6.75
CA THR A 62 11.76 9.16 7.62
C THR A 62 12.66 10.07 6.78
N LEU A 63 13.38 9.52 5.80
CA LEU A 63 14.28 10.29 4.93
C LEU A 63 13.53 11.36 4.10
N CYS A 64 12.38 10.97 3.53
CA CYS A 64 11.56 11.89 2.75
C CYS A 64 10.99 13.01 3.62
N ASN A 65 10.57 12.69 4.87
CA ASN A 65 10.09 13.68 5.83
C ASN A 65 11.19 14.65 6.26
N GLU A 66 12.40 14.16 6.56
CA GLU A 66 13.56 14.99 6.86
C GLU A 66 13.89 15.96 5.70
N ALA A 67 13.82 15.46 4.46
CA ALA A 67 14.11 16.24 3.26
C ALA A 67 12.93 17.09 2.76
N GLN A 68 11.75 16.97 3.37
CA GLN A 68 10.50 17.62 2.95
C GLN A 68 10.13 17.28 1.49
N VAL A 69 10.36 16.03 1.07
CA VAL A 69 10.00 15.50 -0.24
C VAL A 69 8.72 14.69 -0.13
N ALA A 70 7.74 15.02 -0.97
CA ALA A 70 6.45 14.34 -0.98
C ALA A 70 6.56 12.90 -1.49
N VAL A 71 5.75 12.00 -0.91
CA VAL A 71 5.65 10.60 -1.28
C VAL A 71 4.22 10.28 -1.69
N VAL A 72 4.06 9.55 -2.79
CA VAL A 72 2.76 9.05 -3.27
C VAL A 72 2.74 7.52 -3.15
N PRO A 73 1.92 6.93 -2.27
CA PRO A 73 1.74 5.48 -2.22
C PRO A 73 1.08 4.96 -3.49
N SER A 74 1.63 3.89 -4.06
CA SER A 74 1.13 3.25 -5.28
C SER A 74 0.92 1.77 -5.04
N GLY A 75 -0.35 1.35 -5.08
CA GLY A 75 -0.75 -0.06 -5.03
C GLY A 75 -1.01 -0.63 -6.42
N GLY A 76 -2.16 -1.27 -6.62
CA GLY A 76 -2.58 -1.85 -7.91
C GLY A 76 -2.97 -0.83 -8.98
N ARG A 77 -3.00 0.44 -8.67
CA ARG A 77 -3.33 1.56 -9.57
C ARG A 77 -4.69 1.44 -10.26
N THR A 78 -5.61 0.73 -9.61
CA THR A 78 -6.98 0.51 -10.09
C THR A 78 -7.96 1.59 -9.65
N GLY A 79 -7.51 2.54 -8.82
CA GLY A 79 -8.31 3.65 -8.31
C GLY A 79 -8.65 4.69 -9.37
N LEU A 80 -9.71 5.47 -9.12
CA LEU A 80 -10.26 6.46 -10.03
C LEU A 80 -10.20 7.90 -9.49
N ALA A 81 -9.68 8.08 -8.28
CA ALA A 81 -9.72 9.36 -7.57
C ALA A 81 -8.39 10.15 -7.59
N GLY A 82 -7.39 9.67 -8.32
CA GLY A 82 -6.09 10.35 -8.43
C GLY A 82 -5.14 10.10 -7.26
N GLY A 83 -5.51 9.33 -6.24
CA GLY A 83 -4.68 9.13 -5.02
C GLY A 83 -3.33 8.43 -5.26
N ALA A 84 -3.16 7.72 -6.38
CA ALA A 84 -1.91 7.07 -6.76
C ALA A 84 -1.11 7.87 -7.82
N VAL A 85 -1.55 9.09 -8.17
CA VAL A 85 -0.91 9.87 -9.22
C VAL A 85 0.19 10.77 -8.66
N ALA A 86 1.40 10.58 -9.14
CA ALA A 86 2.55 11.45 -8.87
C ALA A 86 2.81 12.34 -10.09
N LYS A 87 2.59 13.65 -9.99
CA LYS A 87 2.67 14.59 -11.14
C LYS A 87 3.57 15.81 -10.90
N ASN A 88 4.15 15.95 -9.70
CA ASN A 88 4.92 17.16 -9.33
C ASN A 88 6.33 16.82 -8.82
N GLY A 89 6.91 15.69 -9.23
CA GLY A 89 8.24 15.28 -8.81
C GLY A 89 8.28 14.51 -7.49
N GLU A 90 7.16 13.99 -7.03
CA GLU A 90 7.08 13.15 -5.83
C GLU A 90 7.86 11.83 -6.01
N ILE A 91 8.27 11.21 -4.91
CA ILE A 91 8.73 9.81 -4.92
C ILE A 91 7.50 8.91 -4.84
N VAL A 92 7.38 7.95 -5.75
CA VAL A 92 6.35 6.92 -5.67
C VAL A 92 6.83 5.80 -4.76
N LEU A 93 6.04 5.46 -3.75
CA LEU A 93 6.23 4.29 -2.89
C LEU A 93 5.37 3.14 -3.41
N SER A 94 5.97 2.21 -4.16
CA SER A 94 5.25 1.07 -4.71
C SER A 94 5.37 -0.17 -3.82
N LEU A 95 4.24 -0.73 -3.40
CA LEU A 95 4.18 -1.92 -2.55
C LEU A 95 4.20 -3.24 -3.34
N VAL A 96 4.53 -3.19 -4.63
CA VAL A 96 4.50 -4.34 -5.55
C VAL A 96 5.37 -5.52 -5.10
N ARG A 97 6.37 -5.30 -4.26
CA ARG A 97 7.27 -6.34 -3.71
C ARG A 97 6.82 -6.89 -2.35
N MET A 98 5.87 -6.24 -1.69
CA MET A 98 5.33 -6.64 -0.39
C MET A 98 4.04 -7.47 -0.57
N ARG A 99 4.18 -8.72 -1.02
CA ARG A 99 3.04 -9.58 -1.46
C ARG A 99 2.80 -10.81 -0.59
N ARG A 100 3.50 -10.96 0.54
CA ARG A 100 3.36 -12.15 1.36
C ARG A 100 1.95 -12.30 1.89
N ILE A 101 1.43 -13.53 1.84
CA ILE A 101 0.21 -13.98 2.47
C ILE A 101 0.64 -15.05 3.46
N ASP A 102 0.40 -14.84 4.74
CA ASP A 102 0.78 -15.78 5.79
C ASP A 102 -0.23 -16.95 5.86
N PRO A 103 0.09 -18.07 6.51
CA PRO A 103 -0.86 -19.15 6.75
C PRO A 103 -2.12 -18.65 7.49
N ILE A 104 -3.26 -19.30 7.20
CA ILE A 104 -4.52 -18.96 7.87
C ILE A 104 -4.49 -19.45 9.32
N ASP A 105 -4.83 -18.58 10.24
CA ASP A 105 -5.21 -18.95 11.59
C ASP A 105 -6.66 -19.41 11.59
N PHE A 106 -6.86 -20.74 11.66
CA PHE A 106 -8.16 -21.35 11.64
C PHE A 106 -8.99 -21.11 12.91
N LEU A 107 -8.35 -20.85 14.06
CA LEU A 107 -9.05 -20.53 15.30
C LEU A 107 -9.72 -19.15 15.22
N GLY A 108 -9.00 -18.18 14.68
CA GLY A 108 -9.51 -16.82 14.48
C GLY A 108 -10.20 -16.61 13.14
N SER A 109 -10.10 -17.57 12.20
CA SER A 109 -10.49 -17.37 10.79
C SER A 109 -9.87 -16.11 10.21
N THR A 110 -8.58 -15.89 10.50
CA THR A 110 -7.83 -14.70 10.08
C THR A 110 -6.62 -15.05 9.23
N VAL A 111 -6.19 -14.11 8.40
CA VAL A 111 -4.96 -14.20 7.63
C VAL A 111 -4.24 -12.85 7.66
N ARG A 112 -2.94 -12.87 7.93
CA ARG A 112 -2.10 -11.68 7.79
C ARG A 112 -1.55 -11.60 6.38
N VAL A 113 -1.69 -10.43 5.76
CA VAL A 113 -1.21 -10.19 4.40
C VAL A 113 -0.43 -8.88 4.33
N GLN A 114 0.59 -8.84 3.49
CA GLN A 114 1.27 -7.58 3.18
C GLN A 114 0.42 -6.72 2.26
N ALA A 115 0.57 -5.41 2.35
CA ALA A 115 -0.27 -4.43 1.67
C ALA A 115 -0.25 -4.54 0.14
N GLY A 116 0.83 -5.04 -0.45
CA GLY A 116 0.97 -5.29 -1.90
C GLY A 116 0.40 -6.63 -2.38
N ALA A 117 -0.16 -7.46 -1.49
CA ALA A 117 -0.81 -8.70 -1.89
C ALA A 117 -1.99 -8.42 -2.83
N ILE A 118 -2.07 -9.18 -3.93
CA ILE A 118 -3.15 -9.05 -4.91
C ILE A 118 -4.44 -9.64 -4.33
N THR A 119 -5.53 -8.92 -4.46
CA THR A 119 -6.84 -9.33 -3.91
C THR A 119 -7.26 -10.73 -4.36
N GLU A 120 -7.10 -11.05 -5.63
CA GLU A 120 -7.42 -12.38 -6.17
C GLU A 120 -6.52 -13.48 -5.58
N ALA A 121 -5.26 -13.19 -5.26
CA ALA A 121 -4.38 -14.15 -4.60
C ALA A 121 -4.88 -14.48 -3.18
N VAL A 122 -5.40 -13.48 -2.47
CA VAL A 122 -6.03 -13.71 -1.15
C VAL A 122 -7.31 -14.54 -1.29
N HIS A 123 -8.14 -14.29 -2.34
CA HIS A 123 -9.31 -15.15 -2.61
C HIS A 123 -8.91 -16.60 -2.79
N LYS A 124 -7.95 -16.88 -3.68
CA LYS A 124 -7.47 -18.23 -3.96
C LYS A 124 -6.94 -18.93 -2.71
N HIS A 125 -6.13 -18.19 -1.93
CA HIS A 125 -5.60 -18.71 -0.67
C HIS A 125 -6.70 -19.07 0.33
N CYS A 126 -7.75 -18.27 0.46
CA CYS A 126 -8.91 -18.60 1.31
C CYS A 126 -9.71 -19.77 0.76
N GLU A 127 -9.97 -19.83 -0.55
CA GLU A 127 -10.75 -20.87 -1.21
C GLU A 127 -10.11 -22.26 -1.07
N GLU A 128 -8.78 -22.36 -1.17
CA GLU A 128 -8.01 -23.60 -0.94
C GLU A 128 -8.23 -24.20 0.46
N HIS A 129 -8.68 -23.37 1.41
CA HIS A 129 -8.93 -23.76 2.80
C HIS A 129 -10.43 -23.77 3.18
N GLY A 130 -11.33 -23.68 2.19
CA GLY A 130 -12.78 -23.67 2.42
C GLY A 130 -13.31 -22.39 3.04
N LEU A 131 -12.55 -21.30 2.98
CA LEU A 131 -12.88 -19.97 3.48
C LEU A 131 -13.10 -18.98 2.33
N THR A 132 -13.60 -17.79 2.61
CA THR A 132 -13.80 -16.75 1.62
C THR A 132 -13.41 -15.39 2.16
N TRP A 133 -12.74 -14.61 1.33
CA TRP A 133 -12.63 -13.16 1.48
C TRP A 133 -13.76 -12.52 0.65
N PRO A 134 -14.73 -11.83 1.26
CA PRO A 134 -15.93 -11.39 0.53
C PRO A 134 -15.77 -10.09 -0.25
N VAL A 135 -14.68 -9.36 -0.09
CA VAL A 135 -14.40 -8.13 -0.85
C VAL A 135 -14.03 -8.49 -2.29
N ASP A 136 -14.98 -8.37 -3.21
CA ASP A 136 -14.87 -8.88 -4.59
C ASP A 136 -15.36 -7.84 -5.61
N PHE A 137 -14.51 -7.51 -6.58
CA PHE A 137 -14.78 -6.54 -7.64
C PHE A 137 -13.96 -6.82 -8.90
N ALA A 138 -14.32 -6.18 -10.02
CA ALA A 138 -13.74 -6.46 -11.34
C ALA A 138 -12.22 -6.35 -11.40
N SER A 139 -11.62 -5.42 -10.65
CA SER A 139 -10.16 -5.19 -10.63
C SER A 139 -9.39 -6.08 -9.66
N LYS A 140 -10.01 -7.13 -9.07
CA LYS A 140 -9.36 -8.00 -8.07
C LYS A 140 -8.03 -8.61 -8.52
N GLY A 141 -7.87 -8.87 -9.82
CA GLY A 141 -6.63 -9.43 -10.40
C GLY A 141 -5.44 -8.46 -10.40
N SER A 142 -5.66 -7.18 -10.14
CA SER A 142 -4.62 -6.14 -10.14
C SER A 142 -4.59 -5.32 -8.85
N SER A 143 -5.75 -5.15 -8.18
CA SER A 143 -5.84 -4.38 -6.94
C SER A 143 -5.04 -5.03 -5.83
N GLN A 144 -4.48 -4.21 -4.95
CA GLN A 144 -3.70 -4.64 -3.80
C GLN A 144 -4.46 -4.37 -2.50
N VAL A 145 -4.30 -5.25 -1.52
CA VAL A 145 -5.04 -5.21 -0.25
C VAL A 145 -4.88 -3.87 0.47
N GLY A 146 -3.65 -3.31 0.52
CA GLY A 146 -3.42 -2.00 1.12
C GLY A 146 -4.23 -0.88 0.49
N GLY A 147 -4.36 -0.88 -0.85
CA GLY A 147 -5.19 0.08 -1.56
C GLY A 147 -6.68 -0.14 -1.30
N ASN A 148 -7.13 -1.40 -1.20
CA ASN A 148 -8.51 -1.72 -0.85
C ASN A 148 -8.89 -1.21 0.54
N ILE A 149 -7.96 -1.32 1.50
CA ILE A 149 -8.11 -0.81 2.86
C ILE A 149 -8.16 0.72 2.84
N ALA A 150 -7.14 1.37 2.26
CA ALA A 150 -7.02 2.83 2.25
C ALA A 150 -8.21 3.56 1.59
N THR A 151 -8.96 2.87 0.73
CA THR A 151 -10.15 3.42 0.05
C THR A 151 -11.46 2.84 0.57
N ASN A 152 -11.39 1.99 1.59
CA ASN A 152 -12.52 1.23 2.11
C ASN A 152 -13.34 0.60 0.97
N ALA A 153 -12.65 -0.15 0.10
CA ALA A 153 -13.23 -0.65 -1.14
C ALA A 153 -14.47 -1.51 -0.88
N GLY A 154 -15.52 -1.23 -1.63
CA GLY A 154 -16.70 -2.07 -1.74
C GLY A 154 -16.58 -3.00 -2.95
N GLY A 155 -17.66 -3.71 -3.27
CA GLY A 155 -17.69 -4.58 -4.43
C GLY A 155 -19.07 -5.14 -4.69
N VAL A 156 -19.15 -6.12 -5.58
CA VAL A 156 -20.44 -6.71 -6.01
C VAL A 156 -21.20 -7.42 -4.88
N LYS A 157 -20.50 -7.80 -3.81
CA LYS A 157 -21.08 -8.50 -2.65
C LYS A 157 -21.35 -7.58 -1.47
N VAL A 158 -21.18 -6.26 -1.62
CA VAL A 158 -21.23 -5.26 -0.52
C VAL A 158 -22.54 -5.27 0.25
N ILE A 159 -23.67 -5.47 -0.42
CA ILE A 159 -25.00 -5.50 0.25
C ILE A 159 -25.08 -6.61 1.29
N ARG A 160 -24.48 -7.76 1.04
CA ARG A 160 -24.49 -8.89 1.97
C ARG A 160 -23.36 -8.85 2.98
N TYR A 161 -22.15 -8.46 2.56
CA TYR A 161 -20.93 -8.65 3.34
C TYR A 161 -20.29 -7.34 3.81
N GLY A 162 -20.83 -6.19 3.39
CA GLY A 162 -20.30 -4.89 3.75
C GLY A 162 -19.02 -4.50 3.00
N LEU A 163 -18.33 -3.51 3.53
CA LEU A 163 -17.13 -2.90 2.99
C LEU A 163 -15.86 -3.52 3.58
N THR A 164 -14.70 -3.22 2.99
CA THR A 164 -13.39 -3.71 3.42
C THR A 164 -13.13 -3.49 4.91
N ARG A 165 -13.50 -2.31 5.47
CA ARG A 165 -13.25 -1.99 6.89
C ARG A 165 -13.84 -3.00 7.88
N GLN A 166 -14.94 -3.65 7.53
CA GLN A 166 -15.61 -4.64 8.38
C GLN A 166 -14.84 -5.95 8.51
N TRP A 167 -13.87 -6.17 7.62
CA TRP A 167 -13.05 -7.38 7.53
C TRP A 167 -11.62 -7.16 8.03
N VAL A 168 -11.25 -5.94 8.42
CA VAL A 168 -9.92 -5.62 8.90
C VAL A 168 -9.90 -5.66 10.43
N LEU A 169 -9.25 -6.67 10.99
CA LEU A 169 -9.10 -6.83 12.44
C LEU A 169 -7.85 -6.14 13.00
N GLY A 170 -6.81 -6.02 12.21
CA GLY A 170 -5.56 -5.35 12.58
C GLY A 170 -4.90 -4.68 11.39
N LEU A 171 -4.12 -3.65 11.67
CA LEU A 171 -3.31 -2.92 10.71
C LEU A 171 -1.92 -2.66 11.26
N GLN A 172 -0.92 -2.83 10.41
CA GLN A 172 0.39 -2.20 10.58
C GLN A 172 0.44 -0.99 9.64
N VAL A 173 0.65 0.20 10.20
CA VAL A 173 0.65 1.47 9.47
C VAL A 173 2.01 2.15 9.65
N VAL A 174 2.57 2.69 8.59
CA VAL A 174 3.74 3.56 8.67
C VAL A 174 3.30 4.99 8.39
N LEU A 175 3.49 5.87 9.38
CA LEU A 175 3.16 7.29 9.27
C LEU A 175 4.15 8.03 8.37
N ALA A 176 3.79 9.23 7.94
CA ALA A 176 4.68 10.08 7.15
C ALA A 176 5.99 10.44 7.87
N SER A 177 6.01 10.39 9.21
CA SER A 177 7.22 10.52 10.04
C SER A 177 8.17 9.32 9.95
N GLY A 178 7.71 8.18 9.41
CA GLY A 178 8.38 6.90 9.44
C GLY A 178 8.03 6.03 10.67
N GLU A 179 7.27 6.56 11.63
CA GLU A 179 6.83 5.80 12.79
C GLU A 179 5.90 4.65 12.38
N VAL A 180 6.11 3.46 12.98
CA VAL A 180 5.31 2.27 12.72
C VAL A 180 4.29 2.09 13.83
N LEU A 181 3.02 1.98 13.47
CA LEU A 181 1.91 1.72 14.39
C LEU A 181 1.36 0.31 14.18
N GLU A 182 1.16 -0.42 15.28
CA GLU A 182 0.40 -1.68 15.29
C GLU A 182 -0.99 -1.39 15.88
N LEU A 183 -2.02 -1.55 15.09
CA LEU A 183 -3.41 -1.19 15.43
C LEU A 183 -4.30 -2.41 15.40
N GLY A 184 -5.03 -2.67 16.48
CA GLY A 184 -5.92 -3.82 16.61
C GLY A 184 -5.16 -5.14 16.79
N GLY A 185 -5.72 -6.23 16.26
CA GLY A 185 -5.17 -7.58 16.40
C GLY A 185 -6.16 -8.62 15.88
N ALA A 186 -5.93 -9.90 16.15
CA ALA A 186 -6.78 -10.99 15.66
C ALA A 186 -8.14 -11.14 16.43
N LEU A 187 -8.46 -10.22 17.33
CA LEU A 187 -9.70 -10.26 18.11
C LEU A 187 -10.78 -9.36 17.48
N GLU A 188 -11.92 -9.95 17.20
CA GLU A 188 -13.08 -9.21 16.68
C GLU A 188 -13.61 -8.17 17.68
N LYS A 189 -13.64 -8.51 18.99
CA LYS A 189 -14.00 -7.60 20.06
C LYS A 189 -12.76 -7.15 20.84
N ASN A 190 -12.48 -5.87 20.76
CA ASN A 190 -11.41 -5.24 21.54
C ASN A 190 -11.94 -3.91 22.13
N ASN A 191 -12.19 -3.89 23.42
CA ASN A 191 -12.73 -2.74 24.15
C ASN A 191 -11.65 -1.95 24.91
N THR A 192 -10.38 -2.08 24.52
CA THR A 192 -9.26 -1.41 25.22
C THR A 192 -9.16 0.09 24.97
N GLY A 193 -9.96 0.63 24.04
CA GLY A 193 -9.97 2.06 23.72
C GLY A 193 -10.66 2.35 22.39
N THR A 194 -10.41 3.55 21.87
CA THR A 194 -10.90 3.96 20.54
C THR A 194 -10.25 3.12 19.45
N ASP A 195 -11.03 2.65 18.49
CA ASP A 195 -10.54 1.89 17.35
C ASP A 195 -9.82 2.81 16.33
N LEU A 196 -8.52 3.00 16.53
CA LEU A 196 -7.70 3.88 15.69
C LEU A 196 -7.54 3.36 14.26
N ARG A 197 -7.85 2.08 13.99
CA ARG A 197 -7.83 1.54 12.60
C ARG A 197 -8.74 2.35 11.69
N GLN A 198 -9.85 2.85 12.23
CA GLN A 198 -10.86 3.60 11.48
C GLN A 198 -10.36 4.96 10.95
N LEU A 199 -9.21 5.44 11.41
CA LEU A 199 -8.55 6.63 10.87
C LEU A 199 -7.81 6.36 9.56
N PHE A 200 -7.52 5.09 9.26
CA PHE A 200 -6.72 4.66 8.11
C PHE A 200 -7.52 3.86 7.07
N ILE A 201 -8.84 3.66 7.30
CA ILE A 201 -9.72 2.88 6.42
C ILE A 201 -10.86 3.73 5.89
#